data_eab5100970b57c77a5c790c0e03bf300
#
_entry.id   eab5100970b57c77a5c790c0e03bf300
#
_cell.length_a   1.000
_cell.length_b   1.000
_cell.length_c   1.000
_cell.angle_alpha   90.00
_cell.angle_beta   90.00
_cell.angle_gamma   90.00
#
_symmetry.space_group_name_H-M   'P 1'
#
loop_
_entity.id
_entity.type
_entity.pdbx_description
1 polymer ?
#
loop_
_entity_poly.entity_id
_entity_poly.type
_entity_poly.pdbx_seq_one_letter_code
_entity_poly.pdbx_strand_id
1 'polypeptide(L)' 'MKKFVICREKTCGIYSIRVNTDCSVIRFEIIKSFDTFEEADDYLHNVLLYK' A
#
# COMPACT_ATOMS: atom_id res chain seq x y z
N MET A 1 -16.12 3.13 0.21
CA MET A 1 -15.16 3.00 -0.90
C MET A 1 -13.74 3.15 -0.37
N LYS A 2 -12.85 2.25 -0.74
CA LYS A 2 -11.46 2.30 -0.26
C LYS A 2 -10.71 3.41 -0.94
N LYS A 3 -10.07 4.27 -0.15
CA LYS A 3 -9.37 5.43 -0.68
C LYS A 3 -7.86 5.24 -0.75
N PHE A 4 -7.31 4.38 0.10
CA PHE A 4 -5.87 4.18 0.18
C PHE A 4 -5.51 2.73 -0.12
N VAL A 5 -4.38 2.56 -0.78
CA VAL A 5 -3.87 1.23 -1.08
C VAL A 5 -2.40 1.16 -0.68
N ILE A 6 -1.99 -0.03 -0.25
CA ILE A 6 -0.58 -0.30 -0.01
C ILE A 6 -0.04 -0.96 -1.27
N CYS A 7 0.98 -0.36 -1.84
CA CYS A 7 1.61 -0.85 -3.06
C CYS A 7 3.04 -1.25 -2.76
N ARG A 8 3.52 -2.26 -3.46
CA ARG A 8 4.92 -2.65 -3.41
C ARG A 8 5.52 -2.42 -4.79
N GLU A 9 6.65 -1.72 -4.85
CA GLU A 9 7.32 -1.49 -6.11
C GLU A 9 7.99 -2.80 -6.56
N LYS A 10 7.66 -3.24 -7.75
CA LYS A 10 8.12 -4.53 -8.25
C LYS A 10 9.63 -4.60 -8.41
N THR A 11 10.24 -3.46 -8.69
CA THR A 11 11.69 -3.40 -8.93
C THR A 11 12.49 -3.50 -7.65
N CYS A 12 12.17 -2.70 -6.64
CA CYS A 12 12.93 -2.68 -5.39
C CYS A 12 12.21 -3.30 -4.20
N GLY A 13 10.94 -3.62 -4.34
CA GLY A 13 10.20 -4.24 -3.24
C GLY A 13 9.87 -3.32 -2.09
N ILE A 14 9.88 -2.03 -2.32
CA ILE A 14 9.57 -1.05 -1.30
C ILE A 14 8.06 -0.85 -1.22
N TYR A 15 7.53 -0.90 0.01
CA TYR A 15 6.11 -0.67 0.25
C TYR A 15 5.84 0.82 0.39
N SER A 16 4.68 1.25 -0.12
CA SER A 16 4.24 2.62 0.05
C SER A 16 2.73 2.68 0.10
N ILE A 17 2.21 3.74 0.73
CA ILE A 17 0.79 3.97 0.82
C ILE A 17 0.44 5.06 -0.19
N ARG A 18 -0.52 4.78 -1.06
CA ARG A 18 -0.92 5.72 -2.08
C ARG A 18 -2.43 5.85 -2.14
N VAL A 19 -2.89 6.95 -2.74
CA VAL A 19 -4.31 7.11 -3.02
C VAL A 19 -4.68 6.09 -4.10
N ASN A 20 -5.86 5.50 -3.97
CA ASN A 20 -6.30 4.42 -4.84
C ASN A 20 -6.17 4.74 -6.33
N THR A 21 -6.46 5.98 -6.70
CA THR A 21 -6.40 6.38 -8.11
C THR A 21 -5.00 6.71 -8.61
N ASP A 22 -4.03 6.77 -7.70
CA ASP A 22 -2.66 7.18 -8.01
C ASP A 22 -1.70 6.02 -8.18
N CYS A 23 -2.14 4.81 -7.89
CA CYS A 23 -1.27 3.64 -7.95
C CYS A 23 -1.31 3.01 -9.33
N SER A 24 -0.14 2.88 -9.96
CA SER A 24 -0.02 2.26 -11.28
C SER A 24 0.23 0.76 -11.12
N VAL A 25 -0.70 -0.05 -11.64
CA VAL A 25 -0.58 -1.51 -11.54
C VAL A 25 0.53 -2.07 -12.43
N ILE A 26 1.07 -1.25 -13.32
CA ILE A 26 2.17 -1.67 -14.18
C ILE A 26 3.47 -1.72 -13.39
N ARG A 27 3.71 -0.72 -12.54
CA ARG A 27 4.95 -0.60 -11.77
C ARG A 27 4.82 -1.09 -10.34
N PHE A 28 3.61 -1.10 -9.80
CA PHE A 28 3.36 -1.45 -8.41
C PHE A 28 2.40 -2.61 -8.30
N GLU A 29 2.63 -3.41 -7.28
CA GLU A 29 1.73 -4.50 -6.95
C GLU A 29 0.86 -4.05 -5.78
N ILE A 30 -0.46 -4.08 -5.97
CA ILE A 30 -1.37 -3.69 -4.92
C ILE A 30 -1.51 -4.82 -3.91
N ILE A 31 -1.17 -4.54 -2.66
CA ILE A 31 -1.20 -5.54 -1.60
C ILE A 31 -2.59 -5.58 -0.95
N LYS A 32 -3.09 -4.40 -0.55
CA LYS A 32 -4.38 -4.32 0.11
C LYS A 32 -4.90 -2.89 0.05
N SER A 33 -6.23 -2.75 0.15
CA SER A 33 -6.89 -1.45 0.13
C SER A 33 -7.48 -1.15 1.49
N PHE A 34 -7.54 0.12 1.85
CA PHE A 34 -8.08 0.57 3.13
C PHE A 34 -8.92 1.83 2.95
N ASP A 35 -9.82 2.07 3.88
CA ASP A 35 -10.68 3.26 3.85
C ASP A 35 -9.98 4.50 4.36
N THR A 36 -9.04 4.35 5.29
CA THR A 36 -8.33 5.46 5.88
C THR A 36 -6.82 5.24 5.81
N PHE A 37 -6.09 6.34 5.81
CA PHE A 37 -4.63 6.30 5.84
C PHE A 37 -4.12 5.62 7.10
N GLU A 38 -4.78 5.89 8.22
CA GLU A 38 -4.37 5.34 9.51
C GLU A 38 -4.39 3.81 9.51
N GLU A 39 -5.45 3.25 8.92
CA GLU A 39 -5.53 1.79 8.81
C GLU A 39 -4.45 1.22 7.92
N ALA A 40 -4.18 1.90 6.80
CA ALA A 40 -3.14 1.46 5.88
C ALA A 40 -1.76 1.52 6.53
N ASP A 41 -1.50 2.60 7.24
CA ASP A 41 -0.23 2.80 7.93
C ASP A 41 -0.01 1.75 9.01
N ASP A 42 -1.06 1.47 9.78
CA ASP A 42 -1.00 0.46 10.83
C ASP A 42 -0.70 -0.92 10.24
N TYR A 43 -1.39 -1.29 9.18
CA TYR A 43 -1.16 -2.56 8.51
C TYR A 43 0.28 -2.64 7.98
N LEU A 44 0.74 -1.57 7.37
CA LEU A 44 2.08 -1.52 6.82
C LEU A 44 3.14 -1.78 7.88
N HIS A 45 3.04 -1.10 9.01
CA HIS A 45 4.04 -1.21 10.06
C HIS A 45 3.93 -2.51 10.87
N ASN A 46 2.72 -3.00 11.07
CA ASN A 46 2.51 -4.16 11.94
C ASN A 46 2.50 -5.50 11.20
N VAL A 47 2.29 -5.48 9.91
CA VAL A 47 2.20 -6.71 9.13
C VAL A 47 3.32 -6.81 8.11
N LEU A 48 3.49 -5.79 7.29
CA LEU A 48 4.45 -5.83 6.18
C LEU A 48 5.87 -5.50 6.61
N LEU A 49 6.03 -4.55 7.53
CA LEU A 49 7.35 -4.14 8.02
C LEU A 49 7.69 -4.73 9.37
N TYR A 50 6.86 -5.61 9.87
CA TYR A 50 7.09 -6.27 11.15
C TYR A 50 8.34 -7.13 11.08
N LYS A 51 9.14 -7.06 12.14
CA LYS A 51 10.35 -7.89 12.26
C LYS A 51 10.25 -8.85 13.43
#